data_5f266fff4d36e09e54e7b2075b724eb7
#
_entry.id   5f266fff4d36e09e54e7b2075b724eb7
#
_cell.length_a   1.000
_cell.length_b   1.000
_cell.length_c   1.000
_cell.angle_alpha   90.00
_cell.angle_beta   90.00
_cell.angle_gamma   90.00
#
_symmetry.space_group_name_H-M   'P 1'
#
loop_
_entity.id
_entity.type
_entity.pdbx_description
1 polymer ?
#
loop_
_entity_poly.entity_id
_entity_poly.type
_entity_poly.pdbx_seq_one_letter_code
_entity_poly.pdbx_strand_id
1 'polypeptide(L)'
;MSLKGLRMLSDDKYIIPIMHCFDDNYVIPASVSFLSMLENANPRYFYKLYVLHTDISEKNQNTLNSIVSKFNNADLQFIDMNNKFDDEFEAMKNKAHYSKEVLYKLLAPTIFPQYEQIIITDVDVVFCGDIAEIYIIVMMSEGGGGG
;
A
#
# COMPACT_ATOMS: atom_id res chain seq x y z
N MET A 1 -14.82 2.66 17.81
CA MET A 1 -14.23 2.08 16.58
C MET A 1 -12.94 1.36 16.95
N SER A 2 -12.81 0.11 16.54
CA SER A 2 -11.63 -0.69 16.88
C SER A 2 -10.50 -0.47 15.90
N LEU A 3 -9.31 -0.17 16.41
CA LEU A 3 -8.08 -0.09 15.62
C LEU A 3 -7.22 -1.35 15.77
N LYS A 4 -7.87 -2.47 16.11
CA LYS A 4 -7.21 -3.75 16.26
C LYS A 4 -6.50 -4.14 14.96
N GLY A 5 -5.27 -4.58 15.06
CA GLY A 5 -4.45 -4.94 13.90
C GLY A 5 -3.54 -3.82 13.40
N LEU A 6 -3.75 -2.58 13.82
CA LEU A 6 -2.86 -1.49 13.48
C LEU A 6 -1.70 -1.41 14.50
N ARG A 7 -0.51 -1.14 13.98
CA ARG A 7 0.67 -0.98 14.83
C ARG A 7 0.78 0.45 15.34
N MET A 8 1.12 0.59 16.61
CA MET A 8 1.33 1.87 17.24
C MET A 8 2.80 2.29 17.11
N LEU A 9 3.04 3.54 16.69
CA LEU A 9 4.38 4.13 16.77
C LEU A 9 4.67 4.60 18.19
N SER A 10 5.95 4.80 18.48
CA SER A 10 6.40 5.25 19.81
C SER A 10 5.89 6.64 20.21
N ASP A 11 5.39 7.43 19.26
CA ASP A 11 4.81 8.76 19.49
C ASP A 11 3.29 8.77 19.47
N ASP A 12 2.66 7.63 19.80
CA ASP A 12 1.21 7.43 19.89
C ASP A 12 0.45 7.55 18.57
N LYS A 13 1.15 7.38 17.43
CA LYS A 13 0.48 7.31 16.12
C LYS A 13 0.28 5.87 15.68
N TYR A 14 -0.89 5.58 15.15
CA TYR A 14 -1.17 4.30 14.51
C TYR A 14 -0.63 4.31 13.07
N ILE A 15 -0.02 3.19 12.67
CA ILE A 15 0.47 3.01 11.32
C ILE A 15 -0.67 2.51 10.44
N ILE A 16 -0.87 3.19 9.32
CA ILE A 16 -1.79 2.76 8.25
C ILE A 16 -0.93 2.29 7.08
N PRO A 17 -0.75 0.97 6.93
CA PRO A 17 0.06 0.45 5.83
C PRO A 17 -0.76 0.37 4.55
N ILE A 18 -0.20 0.84 3.44
CA ILE A 18 -0.87 0.90 2.15
C ILE A 18 0.06 0.35 1.08
N MET A 19 -0.41 -0.63 0.34
CA MET A 19 0.35 -1.28 -0.72
C MET A 19 -0.18 -0.87 -2.09
N HIS A 20 0.75 -0.51 -2.98
CA HIS A 20 0.48 -0.22 -4.38
C HIS A 20 1.35 -1.13 -5.25
N CYS A 21 0.85 -1.48 -6.43
CA CYS A 21 1.61 -2.23 -7.43
C CYS A 21 1.47 -1.50 -8.76
N PHE A 22 2.56 -0.98 -9.30
CA PHE A 22 2.52 -0.32 -10.60
C PHE A 22 3.91 -0.30 -11.23
N ASP A 23 3.96 0.01 -12.51
CA ASP A 23 5.19 0.13 -13.27
C ASP A 23 5.54 1.60 -13.55
N ASP A 24 6.65 1.80 -14.24
CA ASP A 24 7.19 3.14 -14.52
C ASP A 24 6.20 4.03 -15.29
N ASN A 25 5.27 3.45 -16.05
CA ASN A 25 4.29 4.20 -16.83
C ASN A 25 3.21 4.88 -15.98
N TYR A 26 3.07 4.47 -14.72
CA TYR A 26 2.02 4.99 -13.82
C TYR A 26 2.54 5.99 -12.80
N VAL A 27 3.76 6.50 -12.97
CA VAL A 27 4.36 7.43 -12.00
C VAL A 27 3.58 8.75 -11.90
N ILE A 28 3.07 9.27 -13.04
CA ILE A 28 2.28 10.50 -13.01
C ILE A 28 0.95 10.29 -12.29
N PRO A 29 0.12 9.29 -12.64
CA PRO A 29 -1.07 9.00 -11.84
C PRO A 29 -0.76 8.74 -10.37
N ALA A 30 0.33 8.03 -10.06
CA ALA A 30 0.75 7.79 -8.68
C ALA A 30 1.04 9.08 -7.93
N SER A 31 1.67 10.04 -8.60
CA SER A 31 1.97 11.36 -8.02
C SER A 31 0.69 12.06 -7.55
N VAL A 32 -0.33 12.05 -8.40
CA VAL A 32 -1.63 12.66 -8.08
C VAL A 32 -2.33 11.88 -6.97
N SER A 33 -2.31 10.56 -7.04
CA SER A 33 -2.94 9.70 -6.04
C SER A 33 -2.30 9.89 -4.66
N PHE A 34 -0.98 9.85 -4.57
CA PHE A 34 -0.27 10.03 -3.29
C PHE A 34 -0.50 11.41 -2.70
N LEU A 35 -0.43 12.44 -3.54
CA LEU A 35 -0.65 13.80 -3.07
C LEU A 35 -2.07 13.97 -2.51
N SER A 36 -3.09 13.54 -3.24
CA SER A 36 -4.48 13.63 -2.78
C SER A 36 -4.72 12.80 -1.52
N MET A 37 -4.14 11.61 -1.44
CA MET A 37 -4.24 10.76 -0.26
C MET A 37 -3.69 11.47 0.97
N LEU A 38 -2.50 12.03 0.86
CA LEU A 38 -1.81 12.61 2.02
C LEU A 38 -2.32 14.00 2.38
N GLU A 39 -2.86 14.75 1.41
CA GLU A 39 -3.56 16.02 1.71
C GLU A 39 -4.84 15.80 2.51
N ASN A 40 -5.46 14.64 2.36
CA ASN A 40 -6.69 14.27 3.09
C ASN A 40 -6.41 13.36 4.29
N ALA A 41 -5.16 13.10 4.61
CA ALA A 41 -4.77 12.20 5.69
C ALA A 41 -5.00 12.83 7.06
N ASN A 42 -5.39 12.00 8.01
CA ASN A 42 -5.58 12.42 9.40
C ASN A 42 -4.20 12.57 10.07
N PRO A 43 -3.86 13.71 10.66
CA PRO A 43 -2.55 13.90 11.32
C PRO A 43 -2.33 12.98 12.52
N ARG A 44 -3.36 12.30 13.00
CA ARG A 44 -3.26 11.36 14.12
C ARG A 44 -2.70 10.01 13.69
N TYR A 45 -2.62 9.73 12.38
CA TYR A 45 -2.11 8.48 11.85
C TYR A 45 -0.79 8.68 11.14
N PHE A 46 0.00 7.61 11.02
CA PHE A 46 1.19 7.58 10.20
C PHE A 46 0.95 6.64 9.01
N TYR A 47 1.08 7.16 7.79
CA TYR A 47 0.76 6.44 6.56
C TYR A 47 2.04 5.88 5.96
N LYS A 48 2.18 4.56 5.96
CA LYS A 48 3.33 3.88 5.35
C LYS A 48 2.93 3.37 3.96
N LEU A 49 3.45 4.02 2.94
CA LEU A 49 3.17 3.66 1.56
C LEU A 49 4.26 2.71 1.06
N TYR A 50 3.83 1.59 0.49
CA TYR A 50 4.71 0.62 -0.12
C TYR A 50 4.37 0.50 -1.60
N VAL A 51 5.39 0.50 -2.45
CA VAL A 51 5.23 0.30 -3.89
C VAL A 51 6.00 -0.95 -4.28
N LEU A 52 5.28 -1.97 -4.74
CA LEU A 52 5.87 -3.20 -5.27
C LEU A 52 6.05 -3.01 -6.77
N HIS A 53 7.26 -3.22 -7.26
CA HIS A 53 7.58 -2.95 -8.66
C HIS A 53 8.72 -3.83 -9.16
N THR A 54 8.93 -3.82 -10.47
CA THR A 54 10.06 -4.49 -11.11
C THR A 54 10.92 -3.55 -11.96
N ASP A 55 10.42 -2.35 -12.27
CA ASP A 55 11.07 -1.50 -13.29
C ASP A 55 10.97 0.02 -13.05
N ILE A 56 10.51 0.47 -11.89
CA ILE A 56 10.43 1.92 -11.66
C ILE A 56 11.84 2.48 -11.54
N SER A 57 12.18 3.45 -12.39
CA SER A 57 13.49 4.07 -12.42
C SER A 57 13.80 4.81 -11.11
N GLU A 58 15.09 4.92 -10.79
CA GLU A 58 15.52 5.67 -9.61
C GLU A 58 15.06 7.13 -9.67
N LYS A 59 15.09 7.74 -10.86
CA LYS A 59 14.60 9.11 -11.06
C LYS A 59 13.14 9.24 -10.67
N ASN A 60 12.30 8.29 -11.10
CA ASN A 60 10.88 8.31 -10.81
C ASN A 60 10.58 7.96 -9.34
N GLN A 61 11.38 7.07 -8.75
CA GLN A 61 11.30 6.82 -7.32
C GLN A 61 11.59 8.10 -6.52
N ASN A 62 12.61 8.85 -6.92
CA ASN A 62 12.94 10.11 -6.26
C ASN A 62 11.84 11.16 -6.41
N THR A 63 11.18 11.19 -7.57
CA THR A 63 10.05 12.09 -7.79
C THR A 63 8.91 11.79 -6.80
N LEU A 64 8.54 10.53 -6.66
CA LEU A 64 7.48 10.13 -5.73
C LEU A 64 7.90 10.36 -4.26
N ASN A 65 9.15 10.06 -3.93
CA ASN A 65 9.68 10.31 -2.59
C ASN A 65 9.63 11.80 -2.23
N SER A 66 9.90 12.69 -3.20
CA SER A 66 9.86 14.13 -2.94
C SER A 66 8.45 14.62 -2.63
N ILE A 67 7.43 13.97 -3.19
CA ILE A 67 6.03 14.30 -2.88
C ILE A 67 5.69 13.87 -1.46
N VAL A 68 5.98 12.62 -1.12
CA VAL A 68 5.63 12.05 0.18
C VAL A 68 6.41 12.74 1.32
N SER A 69 7.65 13.13 1.07
CA SER A 69 8.51 13.77 2.08
C SER A 69 8.01 15.14 2.53
N LYS A 70 7.07 15.75 1.81
CA LYS A 70 6.42 17.00 2.23
C LYS A 70 5.49 16.81 3.41
N PHE A 71 5.14 15.57 3.73
CA PHE A 71 4.20 15.25 4.82
C PHE A 71 4.98 14.60 5.96
N ASN A 72 4.77 15.10 7.17
CA ASN A 72 5.50 14.61 8.35
C ASN A 72 4.88 13.33 8.94
N ASN A 73 3.73 12.91 8.43
CA ASN A 73 3.01 11.72 8.90
C ASN A 73 2.93 10.63 7.83
N ALA A 74 3.92 10.57 6.95
CA ALA A 74 3.97 9.55 5.90
C ALA A 74 5.40 9.23 5.51
N ASP A 75 5.62 8.01 5.05
CA ASP A 75 6.84 7.64 4.34
C ASP A 75 6.52 6.70 3.17
N LEU A 76 7.48 6.52 2.29
CA LEU A 76 7.32 5.72 1.07
C LEU A 76 8.51 4.79 0.94
N GLN A 77 8.22 3.51 0.72
CA GLN A 77 9.23 2.50 0.49
C GLN A 77 8.93 1.74 -0.81
N PHE A 78 9.94 1.66 -1.68
CA PHE A 78 9.87 0.86 -2.90
C PHE A 78 10.43 -0.53 -2.60
N ILE A 79 9.72 -1.55 -3.07
CA ILE A 79 10.14 -2.94 -2.92
C ILE A 79 10.33 -3.50 -4.33
N ASP A 80 11.59 -3.77 -4.69
CA ASP A 80 11.92 -4.41 -5.96
C ASP A 80 11.56 -5.90 -5.86
N MET A 81 10.62 -6.31 -6.69
CA MET A 81 10.09 -7.68 -6.67
C MET A 81 10.84 -8.63 -7.61
N ASN A 82 11.87 -8.12 -8.32
CA ASN A 82 12.67 -8.98 -9.19
C ASN A 82 13.34 -10.08 -8.37
N ASN A 83 13.15 -11.32 -8.80
CA ASN A 83 13.72 -12.52 -8.17
C ASN A 83 13.29 -12.76 -6.72
N LYS A 84 12.26 -12.04 -6.26
CA LYS A 84 11.66 -12.29 -4.95
C LYS A 84 10.39 -13.12 -5.10
N PHE A 85 10.23 -14.11 -4.24
CA PHE A 85 9.03 -14.94 -4.21
C PHE A 85 8.79 -15.73 -5.50
N ASP A 86 9.88 -16.07 -6.24
CA ASP A 86 9.76 -16.77 -7.53
C ASP A 86 9.08 -18.12 -7.37
N ASP A 87 9.40 -18.87 -6.32
CA ASP A 87 8.77 -20.17 -6.07
C ASP A 87 7.27 -20.05 -5.82
N GLU A 88 6.87 -19.03 -5.06
CA GLU A 88 5.47 -18.75 -4.76
C GLU A 88 4.73 -18.34 -6.03
N PHE A 89 5.36 -17.52 -6.89
CA PHE A 89 4.76 -17.11 -8.16
C PHE A 89 4.56 -18.31 -9.09
N GLU A 90 5.55 -19.19 -9.20
CA GLU A 90 5.43 -20.39 -10.02
C GLU A 90 4.31 -21.32 -9.54
N ALA A 91 4.20 -21.51 -8.23
CA ALA A 91 3.13 -22.31 -7.65
C ALA A 91 1.76 -21.75 -7.95
N MET A 92 1.60 -20.42 -7.92
CA MET A 92 0.34 -19.74 -8.21
C MET A 92 0.00 -19.78 -9.70
N LYS A 93 0.99 -19.57 -10.58
CA LYS A 93 0.79 -19.62 -12.02
C LYS A 93 0.33 -20.99 -12.49
N ASN A 94 0.80 -22.05 -11.85
CA ASN A 94 0.42 -23.42 -12.21
C ASN A 94 -1.03 -23.74 -11.87
N LYS A 95 -1.67 -22.93 -11.02
CA LYS A 95 -3.06 -23.13 -10.61
C LYS A 95 -4.04 -22.32 -11.44
N ALA A 96 -3.64 -21.12 -11.89
CA ALA A 96 -4.50 -20.21 -12.65
C ALA A 96 -3.65 -19.15 -13.34
N HIS A 97 -4.24 -18.53 -14.38
CA HIS A 97 -3.56 -17.44 -15.10
C HIS A 97 -3.83 -16.10 -14.40
N TYR A 98 -3.00 -15.78 -13.40
CA TYR A 98 -3.08 -14.51 -12.71
C TYR A 98 -2.11 -13.50 -13.29
N SER A 99 -2.50 -12.22 -13.33
CA SER A 99 -1.56 -11.14 -13.61
C SER A 99 -0.58 -10.97 -12.44
N LYS A 100 0.55 -10.31 -12.68
CA LYS A 100 1.51 -9.99 -11.61
C LYS A 100 0.86 -9.22 -10.47
N GLU A 101 -0.02 -8.27 -10.80
CA GLU A 101 -0.70 -7.45 -9.80
C GLU A 101 -1.57 -8.29 -8.88
N VAL A 102 -2.32 -9.24 -9.45
CA VAL A 102 -3.14 -10.15 -8.65
C VAL A 102 -2.25 -11.03 -7.77
N LEU A 103 -1.14 -11.53 -8.31
CA LEU A 103 -0.20 -12.35 -7.54
C LEU A 103 0.39 -11.58 -6.36
N TYR A 104 0.76 -10.32 -6.55
CA TYR A 104 1.26 -9.47 -5.46
C TYR A 104 0.20 -9.29 -4.38
N LYS A 105 -1.06 -9.08 -4.75
CA LYS A 105 -2.15 -8.97 -3.79
C LYS A 105 -2.34 -10.24 -2.97
N LEU A 106 -2.25 -11.40 -3.63
CA LEU A 106 -2.36 -12.70 -2.96
C LEU A 106 -1.16 -12.98 -2.04
N LEU A 107 0.00 -12.44 -2.37
CA LEU A 107 1.22 -12.62 -1.57
C LEU A 107 1.39 -11.58 -0.47
N ALA A 108 0.50 -10.60 -0.36
CA ALA A 108 0.63 -9.52 0.61
C ALA A 108 0.89 -10.03 2.05
N PRO A 109 0.20 -11.07 2.55
CA PRO A 109 0.49 -11.59 3.90
C PRO A 109 1.91 -12.14 4.04
N THR A 110 2.47 -12.69 2.96
CA THR A 110 3.84 -13.21 2.94
C THR A 110 4.87 -12.08 2.88
N ILE A 111 4.57 -11.05 2.08
CA ILE A 111 5.47 -9.89 1.90
C ILE A 111 5.49 -9.02 3.16
N PHE A 112 4.35 -8.89 3.83
CA PHE A 112 4.17 -8.01 4.99
C PHE A 112 3.67 -8.79 6.22
N PRO A 113 4.47 -9.75 6.72
CA PRO A 113 4.03 -10.57 7.87
C PRO A 113 3.88 -9.76 9.16
N GLN A 114 4.47 -8.56 9.23
CA GLN A 114 4.41 -7.68 10.39
C GLN A 114 3.05 -6.99 10.55
N TYR A 115 2.21 -7.02 9.50
CA TYR A 115 0.90 -6.37 9.54
C TYR A 115 -0.21 -7.43 9.55
N GLU A 116 -1.18 -7.27 10.44
CA GLU A 116 -2.40 -8.10 10.42
C GLU A 116 -3.31 -7.68 9.28
N GLN A 117 -3.22 -6.41 8.87
CA GLN A 117 -4.08 -5.81 7.85
C GLN A 117 -3.27 -4.81 7.05
N ILE A 118 -3.51 -4.76 5.76
CA ILE A 118 -2.89 -3.78 4.86
C ILE A 118 -3.92 -3.34 3.82
N ILE A 119 -3.94 -2.04 3.55
CA ILE A 119 -4.77 -1.52 2.47
C ILE A 119 -4.09 -1.81 1.14
N ILE A 120 -4.84 -2.33 0.18
CA ILE A 120 -4.36 -2.49 -1.18
C ILE A 120 -5.22 -1.58 -2.05
N THR A 121 -4.60 -0.64 -2.74
CA THR A 121 -5.33 0.32 -3.55
C THR A 121 -4.68 0.51 -4.91
N ASP A 122 -5.50 0.91 -5.88
CA ASP A 122 -5.03 1.24 -7.22
C ASP A 122 -4.32 2.59 -7.22
N VAL A 123 -3.47 2.79 -8.23
CA VAL A 123 -2.62 3.97 -8.33
C VAL A 123 -3.32 5.14 -9.03
N ASP A 124 -4.39 4.89 -9.76
CA ASP A 124 -5.11 5.89 -10.55
C ASP A 124 -6.36 6.40 -9.83
N VAL A 125 -6.29 6.50 -8.52
CA VAL A 125 -7.38 6.95 -7.65
C VAL A 125 -7.03 8.31 -7.07
N VAL A 126 -7.99 9.24 -7.11
CA VAL A 126 -7.91 10.54 -6.45
C VAL A 126 -8.72 10.48 -5.16
N PHE A 127 -8.09 10.81 -4.05
CA PHE A 127 -8.75 10.74 -2.75
C PHE A 127 -9.37 12.08 -2.39
N CYS A 128 -10.66 12.03 -1.97
CA CYS A 128 -11.40 13.21 -1.50
C CYS A 128 -11.65 13.15 0.01
N GLY A 129 -11.10 12.13 0.68
CA GLY A 129 -11.23 11.93 2.11
C GLY A 129 -10.09 11.07 2.63
N ASP A 130 -10.08 10.82 3.93
CA ASP A 130 -9.03 10.06 4.58
C ASP A 130 -9.16 8.57 4.24
N ILE A 131 -8.12 8.00 3.63
CA ILE A 131 -8.10 6.57 3.28
C ILE A 131 -8.22 5.68 4.52
N ALA A 132 -7.73 6.15 5.67
CA ALA A 132 -7.83 5.38 6.91
C ALA A 132 -9.27 5.15 7.35
N GLU A 133 -10.15 6.12 7.14
CA GLU A 133 -11.58 5.97 7.44
C GLU A 133 -12.24 4.96 6.50
N ILE A 134 -11.92 5.02 5.22
CA ILE A 134 -12.42 4.08 4.21
C ILE A 134 -11.95 2.66 4.56
N TYR A 135 -10.68 2.51 4.90
CA TYR A 135 -10.07 1.24 5.27
C TYR A 135 -10.76 0.62 6.50
N ILE A 136 -10.96 1.41 7.55
CA ILE A 136 -11.59 0.92 8.78
C ILE A 136 -13.02 0.45 8.50
N ILE A 137 -13.78 1.19 7.68
CA ILE A 137 -15.14 0.82 7.29
C ILE A 137 -15.14 -0.51 6.52
N VAL A 138 -14.26 -0.66 5.55
CA VAL A 138 -14.14 -1.91 4.76
C VAL A 138 -13.78 -3.08 5.65
N MET A 139 -12.84 -2.92 6.57
CA MET A 139 -12.42 -4.00 7.48
C MET A 139 -13.55 -4.41 8.42
N MET A 140 -14.30 -3.48 8.95
CA MET A 140 -15.46 -3.78 9.79
C MET A 140 -16.53 -4.56 9.02
N SER A 141 -16.76 -4.17 7.77
CA SER A 141 -17.73 -4.83 6.90
C SER A 141 -17.33 -6.28 6.61
N GLU A 142 -16.07 -6.52 6.27
CA GLU A 142 -15.55 -7.86 6.01
C GLU A 142 -15.52 -8.72 7.28
N GLY A 143 -15.14 -8.13 8.40
CA GLY A 143 -15.12 -8.82 9.69
C GLY A 143 -16.51 -9.27 10.11
N GLY A 144 -17.54 -8.51 9.80
CA GLY A 144 -18.93 -8.88 10.06
C GLY A 144 -19.41 -10.03 9.20
N GLY A 145 -18.89 -10.16 7.98
CA GLY A 145 -19.28 -11.22 7.07
C GLY A 145 -18.53 -12.54 7.26
N GLY A 146 -17.38 -12.50 7.93
CA GLY A 146 -16.52 -13.66 8.08
C GLY A 146 -16.80 -14.50 9.33
N GLY A 147 -17.87 -14.20 10.03
CA GLY A 147 -18.26 -14.81 11.30
C GLY A 147 -18.27 -16.30 11.34
#